data_6d8cb906ab6a0443723a0876ca6ee51e
#
_entry.id   6d8cb906ab6a0443723a0876ca6ee51e
#
_cell.length_a   1.000
_cell.length_b   1.000
_cell.length_c   1.000
_cell.angle_alpha   90.00
_cell.angle_beta   90.00
_cell.angle_gamma   90.00
#
_symmetry.space_group_name_H-M   'P 1'
#
loop_
_entity.id
_entity.type
_entity.pdbx_description
1 polymer ?
#
loop_
_entity_poly.entity_id
_entity_poly.type
_entity_poly.pdbx_seq_one_letter_code
_entity_poly.pdbx_strand_id
1 'polypeptide(L)'
;MVPILVAISWWASRSRPVTIFVFMAIMLMGLVDHYDVAMQTLSIIFVCTGISILLGVPIGIAMSKSDRLQRSIVPILDLLQTLPTFVYLIPLIFLFSVTESKLYGIAIILYAIVPVIRLTDLGIRLVDQDVIEAANAFGMNSRQKLVGVELPLALPNIMAGINQTIMMSLAMVVIASLVSAPGLGVNVLRGIRNLELGVGIVAGIGIVLLAVILDRVSKAALSRVDMTRVKH
;
A
#
# COMPACT_ATOMS: atom_id res chain seq x y z
N MET A 1 20.35 -10.73 -0.78
CA MET A 1 19.15 -9.87 -0.64
C MET A 1 18.85 -9.46 0.80
N VAL A 2 19.06 -10.32 1.82
CA VAL A 2 18.84 -9.97 3.25
C VAL A 2 19.51 -8.64 3.66
N PRO A 3 20.82 -8.41 3.40
CA PRO A 3 21.46 -7.16 3.81
C PRO A 3 20.86 -5.91 3.15
N ILE A 4 20.37 -6.05 1.92
CA ILE A 4 19.73 -4.93 1.20
C ILE A 4 18.40 -4.56 1.86
N LEU A 5 17.57 -5.54 2.20
CA LEU A 5 16.28 -5.29 2.89
C LEU A 5 16.48 -4.70 4.28
N VAL A 6 17.48 -5.19 5.01
CA VAL A 6 17.86 -4.65 6.33
C VAL A 6 18.39 -3.22 6.18
N ALA A 7 19.22 -2.94 5.17
CA ALA A 7 19.72 -1.60 4.88
C ALA A 7 18.60 -0.64 4.49
N ILE A 8 17.65 -1.07 3.64
CA ILE A 8 16.46 -0.29 3.28
C ILE A 8 15.61 0.00 4.51
N SER A 9 15.38 -1.01 5.35
CA SER A 9 14.61 -0.84 6.59
C SER A 9 15.30 0.11 7.56
N TRP A 10 16.63 0.03 7.68
CA TRP A 10 17.42 0.98 8.47
C TRP A 10 17.36 2.38 7.90
N TRP A 11 17.55 2.53 6.59
CA TRP A 11 17.47 3.82 5.93
C TRP A 11 16.07 4.44 6.03
N ALA A 12 15.02 3.64 5.88
CA ALA A 12 13.63 4.06 6.00
C ALA A 12 13.22 4.38 7.44
N SER A 13 13.55 3.57 8.44
CA SER A 13 13.07 3.72 9.81
C SER A 13 14.02 4.48 10.74
N ARG A 14 15.36 4.38 10.53
CA ARG A 14 16.44 4.76 11.49
C ARG A 14 16.17 4.31 12.93
N SER A 15 15.27 3.38 13.12
CA SER A 15 14.88 2.84 14.41
C SER A 15 15.55 1.49 14.62
N ARG A 16 16.46 1.40 15.62
CA ARG A 16 17.13 0.15 15.94
C ARG A 16 16.18 -1.02 16.19
N PRO A 17 15.10 -0.87 16.98
CA PRO A 17 14.20 -1.99 17.24
C PRO A 17 13.46 -2.47 15.98
N VAL A 18 13.06 -1.58 15.06
CA VAL A 18 12.43 -1.96 13.81
C VAL A 18 13.38 -2.74 12.92
N THR A 19 14.62 -2.29 12.79
CA THR A 19 15.65 -2.97 11.97
C THR A 19 16.00 -4.35 12.53
N ILE A 20 16.14 -4.48 13.86
CA ILE A 20 16.39 -5.77 14.52
C ILE A 20 15.21 -6.71 14.29
N PHE A 21 13.98 -6.23 14.44
CA PHE A 21 12.79 -7.02 14.17
C PHE A 21 12.72 -7.51 12.72
N VAL A 22 12.99 -6.64 11.74
CA VAL A 22 13.02 -6.99 10.31
C VAL A 22 14.08 -8.06 10.05
N PHE A 23 15.29 -7.90 10.61
CA PHE A 23 16.36 -8.87 10.49
C PHE A 23 15.95 -10.24 11.06
N MET A 24 15.41 -10.27 12.28
CA MET A 24 14.97 -11.51 12.93
C MET A 24 13.83 -12.19 12.16
N ALA A 25 12.88 -11.43 11.65
CA ALA A 25 11.76 -11.96 10.88
C ALA A 25 12.22 -12.59 9.55
N ILE A 26 13.14 -11.93 8.83
CA ILE A 26 13.72 -12.46 7.59
C ILE A 26 14.57 -13.72 7.89
N MET A 27 15.36 -13.72 8.96
CA MET A 27 16.13 -14.90 9.38
C MET A 27 15.22 -16.07 9.74
N LEU A 28 14.11 -15.82 10.45
CA LEU A 28 13.12 -16.85 10.77
C LEU A 28 12.50 -17.45 9.50
N MET A 29 12.14 -16.63 8.51
CA MET A 29 11.65 -17.12 7.22
C MET A 29 12.69 -17.95 6.48
N GLY A 30 13.97 -17.59 6.58
CA GLY A 30 15.10 -18.37 6.02
C GLY A 30 15.27 -19.72 6.70
N LEU A 31 15.15 -19.79 8.02
CA LEU A 31 15.26 -21.04 8.80
C LEU A 31 14.15 -22.05 8.48
N VAL A 32 12.98 -21.54 8.08
CA VAL A 32 11.81 -22.38 7.76
C VAL A 32 11.69 -22.67 6.25
N ASP A 33 12.71 -22.33 5.46
CA ASP A 33 12.77 -22.51 4.00
C ASP A 33 11.63 -21.83 3.22
N HIS A 34 11.10 -20.71 3.76
CA HIS A 34 10.03 -19.92 3.13
C HIS A 34 10.50 -18.56 2.60
N TYR A 35 11.82 -18.34 2.56
CA TYR A 35 12.40 -17.06 2.16
C TYR A 35 12.04 -16.66 0.72
N ASP A 36 12.23 -17.55 -0.24
CA ASP A 36 11.98 -17.26 -1.66
C ASP A 36 10.50 -16.93 -1.93
N VAL A 37 9.62 -17.68 -1.31
CA VAL A 37 8.17 -17.49 -1.42
C VAL A 37 7.72 -16.18 -0.74
N ALA A 38 8.34 -15.82 0.38
CA ALA A 38 8.12 -14.54 1.05
C ALA A 38 8.61 -13.36 0.18
N MET A 39 9.76 -13.51 -0.49
CA MET A 39 10.29 -12.49 -1.40
C MET A 39 9.41 -12.30 -2.65
N GLN A 40 8.81 -13.36 -3.18
CA GLN A 40 7.81 -13.26 -4.25
C GLN A 40 6.61 -12.43 -3.80
N THR A 41 6.03 -12.74 -2.64
CA THR A 41 4.92 -11.97 -2.05
C THR A 41 5.30 -10.50 -1.90
N LEU A 42 6.47 -10.23 -1.31
CA LEU A 42 6.96 -8.87 -1.09
C LEU A 42 7.15 -8.09 -2.41
N SER A 43 7.68 -8.76 -3.44
CA SER A 43 7.89 -8.14 -4.76
C SER A 43 6.57 -7.74 -5.41
N ILE A 44 5.56 -8.60 -5.35
CA ILE A 44 4.22 -8.30 -5.88
C ILE A 44 3.61 -7.12 -5.15
N ILE A 45 3.66 -7.11 -3.81
CA ILE A 45 3.14 -6.01 -3.00
C ILE A 45 3.85 -4.71 -3.38
N PHE A 46 5.18 -4.72 -3.48
CA PHE A 46 5.95 -3.53 -3.79
C PHE A 46 5.59 -2.93 -5.15
N VAL A 47 5.50 -3.77 -6.19
CA VAL A 47 5.15 -3.34 -7.54
C VAL A 47 3.71 -2.81 -7.60
N CYS A 48 2.74 -3.58 -7.09
CA CYS A 48 1.33 -3.20 -7.15
C CYS A 48 1.03 -1.95 -6.31
N THR A 49 1.62 -1.85 -5.11
CA THR A 49 1.51 -0.65 -4.26
C THR A 49 2.16 0.55 -4.93
N GLY A 50 3.34 0.39 -5.53
CA GLY A 50 4.03 1.46 -6.26
C GLY A 50 3.17 2.02 -7.40
N ILE A 51 2.55 1.15 -8.19
CA ILE A 51 1.63 1.55 -9.27
C ILE A 51 0.39 2.24 -8.67
N SER A 52 -0.18 1.68 -7.60
CA SER A 52 -1.36 2.27 -6.93
C SER A 52 -1.07 3.68 -6.40
N ILE A 53 0.11 3.93 -5.83
CA ILE A 53 0.51 5.26 -5.35
C ILE A 53 0.73 6.20 -6.54
N LEU A 54 1.46 5.74 -7.58
CA LEU A 54 1.79 6.53 -8.77
C LEU A 54 0.53 7.03 -9.50
N LEU A 55 -0.51 6.22 -9.55
CA LEU A 55 -1.79 6.57 -10.16
C LEU A 55 -2.73 7.25 -9.16
N GLY A 56 -2.80 6.75 -7.94
CA GLY A 56 -3.78 7.18 -6.94
C GLY A 56 -3.55 8.59 -6.40
N VAL A 57 -2.30 8.97 -6.14
CA VAL A 57 -1.99 10.33 -5.65
C VAL A 57 -2.38 11.40 -6.68
N PRO A 58 -2.02 11.32 -7.97
CA PRO A 58 -2.47 12.28 -8.97
C PRO A 58 -4.00 12.34 -9.13
N ILE A 59 -4.67 11.18 -9.09
CA ILE A 59 -6.13 11.12 -9.15
C ILE A 59 -6.75 11.83 -7.94
N GLY A 60 -6.26 11.56 -6.72
CA GLY A 60 -6.71 12.24 -5.50
C GLY A 60 -6.50 13.75 -5.53
N ILE A 61 -5.34 14.21 -6.05
CA ILE A 61 -5.09 15.63 -6.27
C ILE A 61 -6.08 16.23 -7.27
N ALA A 62 -6.34 15.55 -8.38
CA ALA A 62 -7.30 16.03 -9.38
C ALA A 62 -8.72 16.12 -8.80
N MET A 63 -9.14 15.13 -8.00
CA MET A 63 -10.42 15.12 -7.30
C MET A 63 -10.55 16.28 -6.33
N SER A 64 -9.50 16.59 -5.56
CA SER A 64 -9.53 17.71 -4.59
C SER A 64 -9.71 19.07 -5.25
N LYS A 65 -9.36 19.21 -6.54
CA LYS A 65 -9.48 20.46 -7.31
C LYS A 65 -10.79 20.59 -8.08
N SER A 66 -11.60 19.54 -8.14
CA SER A 66 -12.83 19.53 -8.92
C SER A 66 -13.94 18.71 -8.27
N ASP A 67 -14.95 19.39 -7.71
CA ASP A 67 -16.13 18.72 -7.12
C ASP A 67 -16.92 17.90 -8.14
N ARG A 68 -16.87 18.28 -9.42
CA ARG A 68 -17.49 17.50 -10.49
C ARG A 68 -16.77 16.16 -10.66
N LEU A 69 -15.43 16.19 -10.66
CA LEU A 69 -14.62 14.99 -10.79
C LEU A 69 -14.78 14.09 -9.55
N GLN A 70 -14.78 14.68 -8.35
CA GLN A 70 -15.00 13.95 -7.11
C GLN A 70 -16.34 13.22 -7.12
N ARG A 71 -17.45 13.92 -7.45
CA ARG A 71 -18.78 13.31 -7.55
C ARG A 71 -18.87 12.18 -8.57
N SER A 72 -18.06 12.19 -9.61
CA SER A 72 -18.02 11.13 -10.63
C SER A 72 -17.17 9.94 -10.20
N ILE A 73 -16.07 10.16 -9.49
CA ILE A 73 -15.13 9.11 -9.11
C ILE A 73 -15.55 8.42 -7.80
N VAL A 74 -16.12 9.14 -6.83
CA VAL A 74 -16.52 8.56 -5.53
C VAL A 74 -17.40 7.32 -5.68
N PRO A 75 -18.45 7.29 -6.52
CA PRO A 75 -19.26 6.08 -6.71
C PRO A 75 -18.46 4.89 -7.25
N ILE A 76 -17.45 5.13 -8.09
CA ILE A 76 -16.56 4.07 -8.61
C ILE A 76 -15.69 3.53 -7.47
N LEU A 77 -15.14 4.42 -6.64
CA LEU A 77 -14.37 4.00 -5.47
C LEU A 77 -15.21 3.23 -4.45
N ASP A 78 -16.48 3.65 -4.26
CA ASP A 78 -17.43 2.95 -3.40
C ASP A 78 -17.72 1.55 -3.94
N LEU A 79 -17.98 1.42 -5.24
CA LEU A 79 -18.17 0.14 -5.90
C LEU A 79 -16.97 -0.78 -5.68
N LEU A 80 -15.75 -0.24 -5.90
CA LEU A 80 -14.51 -1.00 -5.70
C LEU A 80 -14.32 -1.47 -4.25
N GLN A 81 -14.79 -0.75 -3.25
CA GLN A 81 -14.67 -1.16 -1.85
C GLN A 81 -15.80 -2.06 -1.34
N THR A 82 -16.99 -1.95 -1.92
CA THR A 82 -18.15 -2.72 -1.50
C THR A 82 -18.21 -4.11 -2.14
N LEU A 83 -17.59 -4.28 -3.31
CA LEU A 83 -17.54 -5.59 -3.95
C LEU A 83 -16.69 -6.56 -3.12
N PRO A 84 -17.19 -7.79 -2.88
CA PRO A 84 -16.37 -8.85 -2.29
C PRO A 84 -15.10 -9.07 -3.13
N THR A 85 -13.96 -9.22 -2.46
CA THR A 85 -12.65 -9.32 -3.11
C THR A 85 -12.54 -10.40 -4.20
N PHE A 86 -13.25 -11.51 -4.04
CA PHE A 86 -13.31 -12.56 -5.06
C PHE A 86 -14.02 -12.14 -6.35
N VAL A 87 -14.94 -11.18 -6.29
CA VAL A 87 -15.72 -10.74 -7.45
C VAL A 87 -14.83 -10.06 -8.49
N TYR A 88 -13.73 -9.44 -8.07
CA TYR A 88 -12.75 -8.88 -9.02
C TYR A 88 -12.06 -9.95 -9.86
N LEU A 89 -11.83 -11.12 -9.28
CA LEU A 89 -11.07 -12.18 -9.94
C LEU A 89 -11.87 -12.83 -11.07
N ILE A 90 -13.20 -12.91 -10.93
CA ILE A 90 -14.06 -13.59 -11.91
C ILE A 90 -13.93 -12.98 -13.32
N PRO A 91 -14.20 -11.68 -13.56
CA PRO A 91 -14.07 -11.09 -14.89
C PRO A 91 -12.62 -11.09 -15.38
N LEU A 92 -11.63 -10.97 -14.48
CA LEU A 92 -10.23 -10.96 -14.86
C LEU A 92 -9.76 -12.35 -15.35
N ILE A 93 -10.28 -13.45 -14.79
CA ILE A 93 -10.01 -14.81 -15.27
C ILE A 93 -10.52 -15.00 -16.71
N PHE A 94 -11.66 -14.40 -17.06
CA PHE A 94 -12.19 -14.48 -18.42
C PHE A 94 -11.44 -13.59 -19.42
N LEU A 95 -10.80 -12.50 -18.95
CA LEU A 95 -10.06 -11.56 -19.81
C LEU A 95 -8.60 -11.94 -19.99
N PHE A 96 -8.00 -12.59 -19.00
CA PHE A 96 -6.59 -12.95 -18.96
C PHE A 96 -6.42 -14.44 -18.66
N SER A 97 -5.36 -15.05 -19.18
CA SER A 97 -4.97 -16.40 -18.78
C SER A 97 -4.62 -16.47 -17.31
N VAL A 98 -4.96 -17.58 -16.65
CA VAL A 98 -4.67 -17.81 -15.22
C VAL A 98 -3.15 -17.74 -14.92
N THR A 99 -2.31 -18.00 -15.93
CA THR A 99 -0.84 -17.94 -15.82
C THR A 99 -0.27 -16.53 -15.97
N GLU A 100 -1.08 -15.54 -16.37
CA GLU A 100 -0.58 -14.19 -16.60
C GLU A 100 -0.51 -13.37 -15.31
N SER A 101 0.63 -12.74 -15.06
CA SER A 101 0.83 -11.82 -13.93
C SER A 101 -0.14 -10.63 -13.94
N LYS A 102 -0.64 -10.25 -15.12
CA LYS A 102 -1.62 -9.17 -15.29
C LYS A 102 -2.90 -9.41 -14.53
N LEU A 103 -3.38 -10.67 -14.47
CA LEU A 103 -4.62 -11.03 -13.79
C LEU A 103 -4.59 -10.60 -12.32
N TYR A 104 -3.64 -11.11 -11.57
CA TYR A 104 -3.58 -10.80 -10.14
C TYR A 104 -3.05 -9.38 -9.88
N GLY A 105 -2.15 -8.86 -10.73
CA GLY A 105 -1.65 -7.50 -10.59
C GLY A 105 -2.76 -6.45 -10.71
N ILE A 106 -3.64 -6.54 -11.72
CA ILE A 106 -4.78 -5.65 -11.89
C ILE A 106 -5.75 -5.76 -10.71
N ALA A 107 -6.07 -6.98 -10.27
CA ALA A 107 -6.95 -7.20 -9.12
C ALA A 107 -6.43 -6.53 -7.84
N ILE A 108 -5.13 -6.68 -7.56
CA ILE A 108 -4.48 -6.06 -6.40
C ILE A 108 -4.53 -4.54 -6.50
N ILE A 109 -4.20 -3.97 -7.68
CA ILE A 109 -4.18 -2.52 -7.89
C ILE A 109 -5.59 -1.94 -7.73
N LEU A 110 -6.61 -2.52 -8.36
CA LEU A 110 -7.99 -2.04 -8.28
C LEU A 110 -8.51 -2.00 -6.84
N TYR A 111 -8.16 -2.99 -6.04
CA TYR A 111 -8.58 -3.05 -4.64
C TYR A 111 -7.78 -2.08 -3.76
N ALA A 112 -6.48 -2.00 -3.96
CA ALA A 112 -5.57 -1.28 -3.07
C ALA A 112 -5.44 0.22 -3.37
N ILE A 113 -5.83 0.69 -4.56
CA ILE A 113 -5.68 2.09 -4.97
C ILE A 113 -6.64 3.04 -4.23
N VAL A 114 -7.77 2.53 -3.75
CA VAL A 114 -8.87 3.35 -3.23
C VAL A 114 -8.46 4.22 -2.04
N PRO A 115 -7.79 3.71 -0.99
CA PRO A 115 -7.41 4.52 0.16
C PRO A 115 -6.48 5.69 -0.19
N VAL A 116 -5.48 5.48 -1.04
CA VAL A 116 -4.56 6.56 -1.40
C VAL A 116 -5.26 7.67 -2.19
N ILE A 117 -6.22 7.33 -3.05
CA ILE A 117 -7.03 8.33 -3.76
C ILE A 117 -7.86 9.15 -2.75
N ARG A 118 -8.63 8.46 -1.89
CA ARG A 118 -9.54 9.12 -0.92
C ARG A 118 -8.80 9.96 0.08
N LEU A 119 -7.73 9.44 0.67
CA LEU A 119 -6.99 10.17 1.70
C LEU A 119 -6.14 11.30 1.11
N THR A 120 -5.76 11.24 -0.16
CA THR A 120 -5.13 12.37 -0.84
C THR A 120 -6.16 13.48 -1.11
N ASP A 121 -7.33 13.15 -1.64
CA ASP A 121 -8.42 14.11 -1.85
C ASP A 121 -8.84 14.76 -0.53
N LEU A 122 -9.11 13.96 0.48
CA LEU A 122 -9.49 14.43 1.81
C LEU A 122 -8.41 15.31 2.46
N GLY A 123 -7.15 14.88 2.40
CA GLY A 123 -6.04 15.61 3.03
C GLY A 123 -5.85 17.00 2.44
N ILE A 124 -6.02 17.16 1.12
CA ILE A 124 -5.91 18.47 0.45
C ILE A 124 -7.13 19.34 0.80
N ARG A 125 -8.34 18.77 0.87
CA ARG A 125 -9.56 19.51 1.22
C ARG A 125 -9.60 19.95 2.68
N LEU A 126 -8.91 19.25 3.57
CA LEU A 126 -8.82 19.59 4.99
C LEU A 126 -7.76 20.66 5.31
N VAL A 127 -7.03 21.16 4.31
CA VAL A 127 -6.11 22.28 4.53
C VAL A 127 -6.90 23.51 4.94
N ASP A 128 -6.43 24.17 6.00
CA ASP A 128 -7.09 25.34 6.58
C ASP A 128 -7.27 26.46 5.53
N GLN A 129 -8.47 27.01 5.46
CA GLN A 129 -8.83 28.06 4.51
C GLN A 129 -8.05 29.35 4.78
N ASP A 130 -7.76 29.69 6.06
CA ASP A 130 -6.97 30.85 6.39
C ASP A 130 -5.55 30.78 5.80
N VAL A 131 -4.97 29.57 5.77
CA VAL A 131 -3.66 29.34 5.14
C VAL A 131 -3.75 29.50 3.62
N ILE A 132 -4.86 29.04 3.02
CA ILE A 132 -5.12 29.19 1.58
C ILE A 132 -5.33 30.66 1.20
N GLU A 133 -6.05 31.44 2.03
CA GLU A 133 -6.25 32.88 1.84
C GLU A 133 -4.94 33.65 1.98
N ALA A 134 -4.12 33.32 2.98
CA ALA A 134 -2.79 33.89 3.13
C ALA A 134 -1.92 33.64 1.87
N ALA A 135 -1.90 32.41 1.37
CA ALA A 135 -1.17 32.06 0.15
C ALA A 135 -1.66 32.86 -1.08
N ASN A 136 -2.98 33.10 -1.18
CA ASN A 136 -3.55 33.93 -2.22
C ASN A 136 -3.14 35.42 -2.07
N ALA A 137 -3.10 35.95 -0.83
CA ALA A 137 -2.67 37.31 -0.54
C ALA A 137 -1.19 37.55 -0.90
N PHE A 138 -0.34 36.52 -0.78
CA PHE A 138 1.04 36.52 -1.25
C PHE A 138 1.18 36.38 -2.79
N GLY A 139 0.09 36.30 -3.53
CA GLY A 139 0.10 36.19 -4.98
C GLY A 139 0.50 34.83 -5.53
N MET A 140 0.41 33.78 -4.74
CA MET A 140 0.73 32.41 -5.19
C MET A 140 -0.25 31.94 -6.27
N ASN A 141 0.31 31.43 -7.38
CA ASN A 141 -0.50 30.76 -8.39
C ASN A 141 -0.94 29.35 -7.93
N SER A 142 -1.90 28.74 -8.62
CA SER A 142 -2.48 27.44 -8.23
C SER A 142 -1.43 26.34 -8.07
N ARG A 143 -0.37 26.32 -8.90
CA ARG A 143 0.71 25.32 -8.80
C ARG A 143 1.62 25.55 -7.60
N GLN A 144 1.98 26.82 -7.35
CA GLN A 144 2.77 27.20 -6.17
C GLN A 144 2.02 26.86 -4.88
N LYS A 145 0.72 27.17 -4.82
CA LYS A 145 -0.15 26.86 -3.69
C LYS A 145 -0.26 25.36 -3.47
N LEU A 146 -0.50 24.56 -4.53
CA LEU A 146 -0.57 23.12 -4.42
C LEU A 146 0.73 22.51 -3.87
N VAL A 147 1.88 22.86 -4.46
CA VAL A 147 3.17 22.24 -4.12
C VAL A 147 3.76 22.81 -2.83
N GLY A 148 3.61 24.12 -2.61
CA GLY A 148 4.23 24.83 -1.48
C GLY A 148 3.41 24.80 -0.19
N VAL A 149 2.08 24.62 -0.28
CA VAL A 149 1.18 24.75 0.87
C VAL A 149 0.33 23.49 1.04
N GLU A 150 -0.51 23.17 0.06
CA GLU A 150 -1.51 22.14 0.22
C GLU A 150 -0.93 20.72 0.36
N LEU A 151 -0.04 20.31 -0.57
CA LEU A 151 0.59 18.99 -0.49
C LEU A 151 1.41 18.80 0.79
N PRO A 152 2.26 19.76 1.20
CA PRO A 152 2.95 19.67 2.46
C PRO A 152 2.03 19.54 3.68
N LEU A 153 0.91 20.24 3.73
CA LEU A 153 -0.06 20.15 4.84
C LEU A 153 -0.93 18.89 4.77
N ALA A 154 -1.24 18.41 3.56
CA ALA A 154 -1.96 17.16 3.33
C ALA A 154 -1.11 15.90 3.54
N LEU A 155 0.21 16.04 3.63
CA LEU A 155 1.15 14.91 3.62
C LEU A 155 0.85 13.85 4.68
N PRO A 156 0.46 14.16 5.94
CA PRO A 156 0.07 13.15 6.92
C PRO A 156 -1.09 12.26 6.43
N ASN A 157 -2.11 12.85 5.81
CA ASN A 157 -3.26 12.10 5.27
C ASN A 157 -2.86 11.26 4.04
N ILE A 158 -2.05 11.83 3.15
CA ILE A 158 -1.52 11.11 1.98
C ILE A 158 -0.72 9.88 2.43
N MET A 159 0.15 10.03 3.41
CA MET A 159 0.95 8.94 3.95
C MET A 159 0.10 7.89 4.69
N ALA A 160 -0.95 8.31 5.37
CA ALA A 160 -1.93 7.38 5.93
C ALA A 160 -2.61 6.55 4.81
N GLY A 161 -2.95 7.18 3.69
CA GLY A 161 -3.47 6.54 2.49
C GLY A 161 -2.49 5.53 1.90
N ILE A 162 -1.23 5.89 1.79
CA ILE A 162 -0.15 5.00 1.33
C ILE A 162 -0.01 3.79 2.25
N ASN A 163 0.02 4.00 3.57
CA ASN A 163 0.11 2.89 4.52
C ASN A 163 -1.09 1.93 4.39
N GLN A 164 -2.30 2.47 4.27
CA GLN A 164 -3.50 1.65 4.09
C GLN A 164 -3.47 0.90 2.74
N THR A 165 -2.99 1.52 1.66
CA THR A 165 -2.79 0.88 0.36
C THR A 165 -1.81 -0.29 0.44
N ILE A 166 -0.71 -0.18 1.19
CA ILE A 166 0.24 -1.26 1.42
C ILE A 166 -0.47 -2.45 2.09
N MET A 167 -1.23 -2.20 3.14
CA MET A 167 -1.93 -3.25 3.89
C MET A 167 -3.03 -3.91 3.05
N MET A 168 -3.76 -3.15 2.24
CA MET A 168 -4.77 -3.70 1.32
C MET A 168 -4.13 -4.49 0.19
N SER A 169 -2.97 -4.06 -0.34
CA SER A 169 -2.22 -4.85 -1.34
C SER A 169 -1.81 -6.20 -0.76
N LEU A 170 -1.30 -6.25 0.48
CA LEU A 170 -0.94 -7.51 1.14
C LEU A 170 -2.15 -8.43 1.29
N ALA A 171 -3.28 -7.90 1.78
CA ALA A 171 -4.50 -8.70 1.93
C ALA A 171 -4.96 -9.29 0.59
N MET A 172 -4.93 -8.47 -0.48
CA MET A 172 -5.37 -8.91 -1.80
C MET A 172 -4.41 -9.90 -2.46
N VAL A 173 -3.09 -9.80 -2.23
CA VAL A 173 -2.10 -10.79 -2.72
C VAL A 173 -2.42 -12.18 -2.19
N VAL A 174 -2.79 -12.30 -0.90
CA VAL A 174 -3.17 -13.59 -0.30
C VAL A 174 -4.41 -14.16 -0.97
N ILE A 175 -5.43 -13.32 -1.22
CA ILE A 175 -6.65 -13.74 -1.91
C ILE A 175 -6.36 -14.09 -3.39
N ALA A 176 -5.53 -13.33 -4.06
CA ALA A 176 -5.13 -13.56 -5.45
C ALA A 176 -4.37 -14.89 -5.63
N SER A 177 -3.78 -15.43 -4.56
CA SER A 177 -3.16 -16.78 -4.59
C SER A 177 -4.15 -17.90 -4.85
N LEU A 178 -5.47 -17.67 -4.65
CA LEU A 178 -6.51 -18.61 -5.02
C LEU A 178 -6.62 -18.84 -6.53
N VAL A 179 -6.14 -17.87 -7.34
CA VAL A 179 -6.21 -17.88 -8.80
C VAL A 179 -4.85 -17.92 -9.50
N SER A 180 -3.74 -18.01 -8.79
CA SER A 180 -2.38 -18.20 -9.34
C SER A 180 -1.33 -17.17 -8.94
N ALA A 181 -1.64 -16.18 -8.11
CA ALA A 181 -0.58 -15.28 -7.64
C ALA A 181 0.45 -16.09 -6.83
N PRO A 182 1.72 -16.06 -7.22
CA PRO A 182 2.76 -16.80 -6.50
C PRO A 182 3.03 -16.16 -5.13
N GLY A 183 3.61 -16.94 -4.21
CA GLY A 183 4.00 -16.43 -2.91
C GLY A 183 3.40 -17.24 -1.74
N LEU A 184 3.51 -16.69 -0.53
CA LEU A 184 3.08 -17.35 0.72
C LEU A 184 1.60 -17.75 0.74
N GLY A 185 0.74 -17.03 0.02
CA GLY A 185 -0.68 -17.34 -0.06
C GLY A 185 -0.94 -18.74 -0.68
N VAL A 186 -0.12 -19.18 -1.63
CA VAL A 186 -0.20 -20.52 -2.22
C VAL A 186 0.03 -21.59 -1.17
N ASN A 187 1.03 -21.39 -0.29
CA ASN A 187 1.34 -22.34 0.79
C ASN A 187 0.22 -22.37 1.84
N VAL A 188 -0.40 -21.23 2.16
CA VAL A 188 -1.59 -21.20 3.02
C VAL A 188 -2.73 -21.99 2.39
N LEU A 189 -3.01 -21.76 1.10
CA LEU A 189 -4.06 -22.47 0.38
C LEU A 189 -3.79 -23.97 0.31
N ARG A 190 -2.52 -24.37 0.06
CA ARG A 190 -2.11 -25.78 0.10
C ARG A 190 -2.36 -26.40 1.48
N GLY A 191 -1.95 -25.71 2.54
CA GLY A 191 -2.19 -26.15 3.91
C GLY A 191 -3.66 -26.39 4.23
N ILE A 192 -4.55 -25.50 3.73
CA ILE A 192 -6.00 -25.63 3.91
C ILE A 192 -6.56 -26.79 3.08
N ARG A 193 -6.20 -26.90 1.80
CA ARG A 193 -6.77 -27.92 0.88
C ARG A 193 -6.34 -29.32 1.23
N ASN A 194 -5.08 -29.50 1.63
CA ASN A 194 -4.49 -30.80 1.92
C ASN A 194 -4.57 -31.18 3.41
N LEU A 195 -5.12 -30.28 4.26
CA LEU A 195 -5.10 -30.41 5.73
C LEU A 195 -3.67 -30.54 6.30
N GLU A 196 -2.69 -29.96 5.61
CA GLU A 196 -1.29 -29.88 6.03
C GLU A 196 -1.11 -28.69 7.00
N LEU A 197 -1.56 -28.85 8.25
CA LEU A 197 -1.58 -27.76 9.24
C LEU A 197 -0.21 -27.07 9.41
N GLY A 198 0.88 -27.84 9.40
CA GLY A 198 2.24 -27.31 9.54
C GLY A 198 2.58 -26.31 8.44
N VAL A 199 2.32 -26.65 7.17
CA VAL A 199 2.60 -25.79 6.00
C VAL A 199 1.74 -24.52 6.06
N GLY A 200 0.43 -24.69 6.36
CA GLY A 200 -0.50 -23.57 6.44
C GLY A 200 -0.16 -22.59 7.54
N ILE A 201 0.16 -23.08 8.75
CA ILE A 201 0.50 -22.22 9.90
C ILE A 201 1.81 -21.47 9.65
N VAL A 202 2.84 -22.13 9.15
CA VAL A 202 4.14 -21.51 8.87
C VAL A 202 4.02 -20.42 7.82
N ALA A 203 3.30 -20.67 6.73
CA ALA A 203 3.06 -19.67 5.71
C ALA A 203 2.20 -18.51 6.24
N GLY A 204 1.20 -18.80 7.07
CA GLY A 204 0.39 -17.79 7.75
C GLY A 204 1.21 -16.87 8.65
N ILE A 205 2.09 -17.44 9.47
CA ILE A 205 3.04 -16.66 10.30
C ILE A 205 3.95 -15.81 9.39
N GLY A 206 4.42 -16.35 8.27
CA GLY A 206 5.20 -15.60 7.28
C GLY A 206 4.47 -14.36 6.75
N ILE A 207 3.18 -14.49 6.43
CA ILE A 207 2.33 -13.35 6.01
C ILE A 207 2.20 -12.32 7.12
N VAL A 208 1.95 -12.76 8.36
CA VAL A 208 1.87 -11.85 9.52
C VAL A 208 3.18 -11.11 9.74
N LEU A 209 4.33 -11.78 9.62
CA LEU A 209 5.64 -11.14 9.74
C LEU A 209 5.85 -10.10 8.64
N LEU A 210 5.51 -10.40 7.38
CA LEU A 210 5.55 -9.42 6.29
C LEU A 210 4.64 -8.22 6.56
N ALA A 211 3.41 -8.47 7.04
CA ALA A 211 2.47 -7.40 7.40
C ALA A 211 3.08 -6.46 8.45
N VAL A 212 3.62 -7.01 9.52
CA VAL A 212 4.23 -6.21 10.60
C VAL A 212 5.47 -5.47 10.10
N ILE A 213 6.32 -6.10 9.27
CA ILE A 213 7.48 -5.44 8.66
C ILE A 213 7.03 -4.21 7.85
N LEU A 214 6.08 -4.40 6.93
CA LEU A 214 5.58 -3.34 6.07
C LEU A 214 4.92 -2.21 6.87
N ASP A 215 4.09 -2.54 7.87
CA ASP A 215 3.46 -1.55 8.75
C ASP A 215 4.49 -0.75 9.55
N ARG A 216 5.46 -1.42 10.14
CA ARG A 216 6.49 -0.75 10.96
C ARG A 216 7.41 0.13 10.13
N VAL A 217 7.84 -0.34 8.97
CA VAL A 217 8.73 0.42 8.08
C VAL A 217 7.99 1.63 7.49
N SER A 218 6.74 1.47 7.04
CA SER A 218 5.95 2.58 6.49
C SER A 218 5.62 3.63 7.53
N LYS A 219 5.21 3.23 8.75
CA LYS A 219 4.96 4.16 9.87
C LYS A 219 6.23 4.89 10.33
N ALA A 220 7.35 4.19 10.37
CA ALA A 220 8.62 4.81 10.72
C ALA A 220 9.12 5.79 9.65
N ALA A 221 8.86 5.52 8.37
CA ALA A 221 9.10 6.48 7.29
C ALA A 221 8.20 7.71 7.42
N LEU A 222 6.91 7.50 7.77
CA LEU A 222 5.93 8.56 7.99
C LEU A 222 6.32 9.51 9.14
N SER A 223 6.71 8.95 10.30
CA SER A 223 7.08 9.75 11.49
C SER A 223 8.24 10.71 11.25
N ARG A 224 9.09 10.46 10.25
CA ARG A 224 10.17 11.38 9.86
C ARG A 224 9.66 12.61 9.13
N VAL A 225 8.67 12.41 8.30
CA VAL A 225 8.06 13.49 7.54
C VAL A 225 7.38 14.48 8.51
N ASP A 226 6.73 13.97 9.57
CA ASP A 226 6.11 14.82 10.59
C ASP A 226 7.13 15.51 11.49
N MET A 227 8.23 14.87 11.87
CA MET A 227 9.27 15.47 12.72
C MET A 227 10.05 16.62 12.06
N THR A 228 10.08 16.68 10.74
CA THR A 228 10.69 17.83 10.04
C THR A 228 9.85 19.10 10.13
N ARG A 229 8.59 19.03 10.57
CA ARG A 229 7.67 20.15 10.72
C ARG A 229 7.58 20.73 12.13
N VAL A 230 7.96 19.99 13.17
CA VAL A 230 7.86 20.41 14.58
C VAL A 230 9.10 21.15 15.09
N LYS A 231 10.11 21.38 14.23
CA LYS A 231 11.29 22.18 14.57
C LYS A 231 11.16 23.61 14.03
N HIS A 232 10.16 24.32 14.52
CA HIS A 232 10.15 25.81 14.47
C HIS A 232 9.55 26.32 15.78
#